data_17bca2d86c7370fc3d69862e19b56b41
#
_entry.id   17bca2d86c7370fc3d69862e19b56b41
#
_cell.length_a   1.000
_cell.length_b   1.000
_cell.length_c   1.000
_cell.angle_alpha   90.00
_cell.angle_beta   90.00
_cell.angle_gamma   90.00
#
_symmetry.space_group_name_H-M   'P 1'
#
loop_
_entity.id
_entity.type
_entity.pdbx_description
1 polymer ?
#
loop_
_entity_poly.entity_id
_entity_poly.type
_entity_poly.pdbx_seq_one_letter_code
_entity_poly.pdbx_strand_id
1 'polypeptide(L)'
;MHRASSGIFCAVVGLCLICAVAGYALTAMAQGPQISNPASENCIRQGGKLEIYKSRSQGEYALCVFPDGSQCEEWALYRGECSIEEVTSDRKKTYLDPFGYCKAVGTIDTPDFRYVGPKFPDSLARSMVIQGLVSADAPADFRKSAIWRCMDHKVWVCQFGANIPCREKADTSKDPPPGMIDYCKANPAAQVIPAYVTGRATIYEWTCKDGKPRIARQVTNVDQQGYPVAYWTQLKP
;
A
#
# COMPACT_ATOMS: atom_id res chain seq x y z
N MET A 1 49.92 -12.93 54.17
CA MET A 1 49.86 -12.76 55.65
C MET A 1 48.41 -13.03 56.05
N HIS A 2 48.29 -14.05 56.92
CA HIS A 2 47.24 -14.41 57.89
C HIS A 2 45.80 -14.59 57.35
N ARG A 3 45.35 -15.86 57.33
CA ARG A 3 44.84 -16.75 58.40
C ARG A 3 43.53 -16.23 58.97
N ALA A 4 42.50 -16.97 59.19
CA ALA A 4 42.14 -18.39 59.43
C ALA A 4 40.69 -18.29 59.90
N SER A 5 39.90 -19.16 59.62
CA SER A 5 39.63 -20.47 60.24
C SER A 5 38.33 -20.48 61.05
N SER A 6 37.56 -21.47 60.78
CA SER A 6 36.88 -22.43 61.61
C SER A 6 35.62 -22.12 62.41
N GLY A 7 34.70 -23.00 62.25
CA GLY A 7 34.08 -23.80 63.34
C GLY A 7 32.56 -23.91 63.11
N ILE A 8 32.06 -25.01 62.59
CA ILE A 8 31.43 -26.17 63.17
C ILE A 8 30.64 -25.87 64.49
N PHE A 9 29.36 -26.10 64.50
CA PHE A 9 28.71 -27.15 65.25
C PHE A 9 27.21 -27.32 64.97
N CYS A 10 26.83 -28.54 64.90
CA CYS A 10 25.50 -29.15 64.82
C CYS A 10 24.59 -28.83 66.01
N ALA A 11 23.28 -28.73 65.80
CA ALA A 11 22.32 -29.37 66.69
C ALA A 11 20.93 -29.45 65.97
N VAL A 12 20.47 -30.64 65.94
CA VAL A 12 19.16 -31.17 65.58
C VAL A 12 18.11 -30.67 66.55
N VAL A 13 16.97 -30.21 66.09
CA VAL A 13 15.64 -30.51 66.69
C VAL A 13 14.57 -30.30 65.64
N GLY A 14 13.75 -31.28 65.37
CA GLY A 14 12.65 -31.30 64.45
C GLY A 14 11.47 -30.44 64.86
N LEU A 15 10.79 -29.94 63.89
CA LEU A 15 9.36 -29.65 64.01
C LEU A 15 8.71 -29.72 62.63
N CYS A 16 7.76 -30.64 62.53
CA CYS A 16 6.83 -30.72 61.37
C CYS A 16 6.17 -29.40 61.09
N LEU A 17 6.31 -28.92 59.90
CA LEU A 17 5.45 -27.88 59.38
C LEU A 17 4.87 -28.32 58.03
N ILE A 18 3.58 -28.43 58.09
CA ILE A 18 2.63 -28.79 57.06
C ILE A 18 2.85 -27.89 55.84
N CYS A 19 3.37 -28.45 54.73
CA CYS A 19 3.33 -27.77 53.42
C CYS A 19 1.90 -27.78 52.92
N ALA A 20 1.23 -26.64 53.06
CA ALA A 20 0.01 -26.35 52.30
C ALA A 20 0.41 -26.18 50.84
N VAL A 21 0.16 -27.18 50.02
CA VAL A 21 0.27 -27.12 48.57
C VAL A 21 -0.90 -26.27 48.08
N ALA A 22 -0.66 -24.98 47.85
CA ALA A 22 -1.60 -24.14 47.14
C ALA A 22 -1.65 -24.63 45.68
N GLY A 23 -2.66 -25.42 45.38
CA GLY A 23 -2.99 -25.82 44.02
C GLY A 23 -3.37 -24.60 43.19
N TYR A 24 -2.47 -24.17 42.36
CA TYR A 24 -2.84 -23.27 41.25
C TYR A 24 -3.64 -24.11 40.26
N ALA A 25 -4.96 -24.00 40.34
CA ALA A 25 -5.83 -24.47 39.28
C ALA A 25 -5.52 -23.64 38.02
N LEU A 26 -4.76 -24.21 37.11
CA LEU A 26 -4.68 -23.75 35.73
C LEU A 26 -6.07 -23.92 35.14
N THR A 27 -6.86 -22.85 35.15
CA THR A 27 -8.06 -22.77 34.30
C THR A 27 -7.59 -22.79 32.85
N ALA A 28 -7.57 -23.98 32.25
CA ALA A 28 -7.53 -24.12 30.80
C ALA A 28 -8.78 -23.40 30.26
N MET A 29 -8.58 -22.22 29.69
CA MET A 29 -9.61 -21.59 28.89
C MET A 29 -9.86 -22.52 27.71
N ALA A 30 -11.00 -23.20 27.73
CA ALA A 30 -11.50 -23.94 26.61
C ALA A 30 -11.69 -22.92 25.46
N GLN A 31 -10.78 -22.92 24.50
CA GLN A 31 -10.99 -22.26 23.22
C GLN A 31 -12.20 -22.96 22.59
N GLY A 32 -13.28 -22.20 22.41
CA GLY A 32 -14.45 -22.69 21.69
C GLY A 32 -14.03 -23.24 20.31
N PRO A 33 -14.87 -24.06 19.65
CA PRO A 33 -14.54 -24.58 18.34
C PRO A 33 -14.28 -23.42 17.41
N GLN A 34 -13.00 -23.20 17.13
CA GLN A 34 -12.57 -22.23 16.12
C GLN A 34 -13.00 -22.85 14.79
N ILE A 35 -14.04 -22.28 14.16
CA ILE A 35 -14.42 -22.69 12.81
C ILE A 35 -13.21 -22.40 11.94
N SER A 36 -12.47 -23.44 11.58
CA SER A 36 -11.27 -23.28 10.76
C SER A 36 -11.68 -22.79 9.37
N ASN A 37 -11.01 -21.75 8.90
CA ASN A 37 -11.21 -21.23 7.56
C ASN A 37 -10.61 -22.25 6.55
N PRO A 38 -11.41 -22.89 5.69
CA PRO A 38 -10.92 -23.92 4.77
C PRO A 38 -9.89 -23.39 3.78
N ALA A 39 -9.93 -22.10 3.45
CA ALA A 39 -8.94 -21.48 2.58
C ALA A 39 -7.60 -21.32 3.30
N SER A 40 -7.62 -20.92 4.58
CA SER A 40 -6.41 -20.84 5.42
C SER A 40 -5.77 -22.21 5.62
N GLU A 41 -6.56 -23.24 5.88
CA GLU A 41 -6.07 -24.62 5.99
C GLU A 41 -5.47 -25.14 4.68
N ASN A 42 -6.09 -24.79 3.56
CA ASN A 42 -5.56 -25.11 2.24
C ASN A 42 -4.18 -24.48 1.98
N CYS A 43 -4.01 -23.21 2.37
CA CYS A 43 -2.73 -22.50 2.31
C CYS A 43 -1.63 -23.24 3.08
N ILE A 44 -1.90 -23.57 4.35
CA ILE A 44 -0.96 -24.28 5.21
C ILE A 44 -0.62 -25.66 4.66
N ARG A 45 -1.61 -26.41 4.21
CA ARG A 45 -1.43 -27.74 3.60
C ARG A 45 -0.57 -27.73 2.35
N GLN A 46 -0.60 -26.62 1.59
CA GLN A 46 0.24 -26.42 0.41
C GLN A 46 1.64 -25.86 0.74
N GLY A 47 1.98 -25.71 2.03
CA GLY A 47 3.28 -25.24 2.50
C GLY A 47 3.44 -23.73 2.55
N GLY A 48 2.33 -22.99 2.41
CA GLY A 48 2.31 -21.54 2.57
C GLY A 48 2.15 -21.10 4.03
N LYS A 49 2.38 -19.82 4.27
CA LYS A 49 2.15 -19.11 5.53
C LYS A 49 1.07 -18.06 5.30
N LEU A 50 0.10 -17.98 6.21
CA LEU A 50 -0.96 -16.98 6.12
C LEU A 50 -0.47 -15.63 6.65
N GLU A 51 -0.64 -14.57 5.86
CA GLU A 51 -0.40 -13.19 6.25
C GLU A 51 -1.68 -12.37 6.05
N ILE A 52 -2.11 -11.69 7.14
CA ILE A 52 -3.37 -10.93 7.16
C ILE A 52 -3.07 -9.46 6.91
N TYR A 53 -3.80 -8.87 5.97
CA TYR A 53 -3.71 -7.48 5.58
C TYR A 53 -5.03 -6.75 5.83
N LYS A 54 -4.94 -5.47 6.20
CA LYS A 54 -6.10 -4.60 6.38
C LYS A 54 -6.06 -3.48 5.33
N SER A 55 -7.09 -3.41 4.53
CA SER A 55 -7.30 -2.33 3.56
C SER A 55 -8.47 -1.47 3.98
N ARG A 56 -8.35 -0.16 3.81
CA ARG A 56 -9.46 0.77 4.09
C ARG A 56 -10.64 0.60 3.14
N SER A 57 -10.42 0.10 1.93
CA SER A 57 -11.43 -0.04 0.88
C SER A 57 -11.98 -1.44 0.73
N GLN A 58 -11.23 -2.48 1.11
CA GLN A 58 -11.58 -3.89 0.88
C GLN A 58 -11.77 -4.68 2.18
N GLY A 59 -11.56 -4.05 3.36
CA GLY A 59 -11.62 -4.76 4.63
C GLY A 59 -10.34 -5.55 4.93
N GLU A 60 -10.50 -6.64 5.68
CA GLU A 60 -9.43 -7.57 6.03
C GLU A 60 -9.40 -8.72 5.02
N TYR A 61 -8.22 -9.03 4.48
CA TYR A 61 -7.99 -10.14 3.58
C TYR A 61 -6.68 -10.86 3.91
N ALA A 62 -6.56 -12.11 3.55
CA ALA A 62 -5.39 -12.91 3.84
C ALA A 62 -4.68 -13.39 2.57
N LEU A 63 -3.36 -13.30 2.58
CA LEU A 63 -2.50 -13.85 1.54
C LEU A 63 -1.83 -15.12 2.03
N CYS A 64 -1.83 -16.14 1.20
CA CYS A 64 -0.99 -17.31 1.35
C CYS A 64 0.38 -17.03 0.74
N VAL A 65 1.41 -16.92 1.57
CA VAL A 65 2.79 -16.63 1.19
C VAL A 65 3.61 -17.90 1.25
N PHE A 66 4.26 -18.28 0.16
CA PHE A 66 5.10 -19.49 0.05
C PHE A 66 6.56 -19.20 0.30
N PRO A 67 7.39 -20.23 0.63
CA PRO A 67 8.82 -20.05 0.92
C PRO A 67 9.63 -19.45 -0.22
N ASP A 68 9.22 -19.65 -1.47
CA ASP A 68 9.81 -19.01 -2.66
C ASP A 68 9.38 -17.54 -2.80
N GLY A 69 8.54 -17.07 -1.86
CA GLY A 69 7.96 -15.73 -1.80
C GLY A 69 6.76 -15.55 -2.75
N SER A 70 6.24 -16.60 -3.41
CA SER A 70 4.97 -16.53 -4.14
C SER A 70 3.82 -16.29 -3.17
N GLN A 71 2.77 -15.63 -3.62
CA GLN A 71 1.63 -15.32 -2.79
C GLN A 71 0.33 -15.35 -3.61
N CYS A 72 -0.69 -15.91 -3.02
CA CYS A 72 -2.04 -15.95 -3.55
C CYS A 72 -3.00 -15.41 -2.49
N GLU A 73 -4.08 -14.76 -2.89
CA GLU A 73 -5.19 -14.53 -1.96
C GLU A 73 -5.76 -15.90 -1.54
N GLU A 74 -6.04 -16.08 -0.24
CA GLU A 74 -6.33 -17.43 0.31
C GLU A 74 -7.51 -18.12 -0.32
N TRP A 75 -8.58 -17.38 -0.62
CA TRP A 75 -9.77 -17.93 -1.26
C TRP A 75 -9.59 -18.16 -2.76
N ALA A 76 -8.81 -17.31 -3.45
CA ALA A 76 -8.44 -17.52 -4.85
C ALA A 76 -7.62 -18.80 -5.01
N LEU A 77 -6.66 -19.04 -4.07
CA LEU A 77 -5.90 -20.28 -4.02
C LEU A 77 -6.80 -21.50 -3.77
N TYR A 78 -7.77 -21.37 -2.83
CA TYR A 78 -8.71 -22.44 -2.50
C TYR A 78 -9.62 -22.82 -3.68
N ARG A 79 -10.07 -21.83 -4.47
CA ARG A 79 -10.90 -22.04 -5.66
C ARG A 79 -10.13 -22.45 -6.90
N GLY A 80 -8.78 -22.47 -6.84
CA GLY A 80 -7.93 -22.76 -8.00
C GLY A 80 -7.86 -21.62 -9.03
N GLU A 81 -8.27 -20.41 -8.65
CA GLU A 81 -8.18 -19.19 -9.46
C GLU A 81 -6.76 -18.58 -9.42
N CYS A 82 -5.92 -19.06 -8.52
CA CYS A 82 -4.51 -18.74 -8.36
C CYS A 82 -3.77 -20.05 -8.13
N SER A 83 -2.80 -20.40 -8.98
CA SER A 83 -1.94 -21.58 -8.83
C SER A 83 -0.50 -21.18 -8.53
N ILE A 84 0.17 -21.95 -7.67
CA ILE A 84 1.59 -21.72 -7.32
C ILE A 84 2.48 -21.88 -8.55
N GLU A 85 2.17 -22.84 -9.43
CA GLU A 85 2.93 -23.08 -10.66
C GLU A 85 2.85 -21.88 -11.62
N GLU A 86 1.68 -21.27 -11.74
CA GLU A 86 1.46 -20.08 -12.56
C GLU A 86 2.18 -18.87 -11.98
N VAL A 87 2.08 -18.66 -10.66
CA VAL A 87 2.78 -17.59 -9.94
C VAL A 87 4.30 -17.77 -9.98
N THR A 88 4.82 -18.99 -9.83
CA THR A 88 6.27 -19.26 -9.90
C THR A 88 6.82 -19.13 -11.32
N SER A 89 6.03 -19.50 -12.33
CA SER A 89 6.38 -19.29 -13.73
C SER A 89 6.49 -17.80 -14.07
N ASP A 90 5.54 -17.02 -13.65
CA ASP A 90 5.51 -15.56 -13.87
C ASP A 90 6.60 -14.83 -13.05
N ARG A 91 6.97 -15.36 -11.88
CA ARG A 91 8.10 -14.87 -11.06
C ARG A 91 9.47 -15.07 -11.67
N LYS A 92 9.68 -16.12 -12.43
CA LYS A 92 10.98 -16.36 -13.13
C LYS A 92 11.25 -15.30 -14.18
N LYS A 93 10.20 -14.61 -14.65
CA LYS A 93 10.34 -13.59 -15.69
C LYS A 93 10.43 -12.21 -15.06
N THR A 94 11.65 -11.69 -14.96
CA THR A 94 11.90 -10.32 -14.50
C THR A 94 12.17 -9.38 -15.67
N TYR A 95 11.89 -8.09 -15.42
CA TYR A 95 11.99 -7.03 -16.41
C TYR A 95 12.87 -5.90 -15.90
N LEU A 96 13.79 -5.43 -16.74
CA LEU A 96 14.59 -4.22 -16.50
C LEU A 96 14.02 -3.01 -17.22
N ASP A 97 13.23 -3.25 -18.26
CA ASP A 97 12.62 -2.21 -19.09
C ASP A 97 11.12 -2.06 -18.73
N PRO A 98 10.64 -0.82 -18.40
CA PRO A 98 9.25 -0.57 -18.09
C PRO A 98 8.26 -0.92 -19.20
N PHE A 99 8.64 -0.71 -20.45
CA PHE A 99 7.74 -1.00 -21.57
C PHE A 99 7.49 -2.50 -21.74
N GLY A 100 8.57 -3.30 -21.64
CA GLY A 100 8.47 -4.75 -21.62
C GLY A 100 7.69 -5.27 -20.41
N TYR A 101 7.92 -4.66 -19.24
CA TYR A 101 7.18 -4.97 -18.02
C TYR A 101 5.68 -4.69 -18.17
N CYS A 102 5.29 -3.47 -18.54
CA CYS A 102 3.88 -3.11 -18.68
C CYS A 102 3.17 -3.95 -19.75
N LYS A 103 3.87 -4.28 -20.84
CA LYS A 103 3.33 -5.17 -21.87
C LYS A 103 2.95 -6.54 -21.30
N ALA A 104 3.73 -7.04 -20.35
CA ALA A 104 3.50 -8.34 -19.73
C ALA A 104 2.43 -8.30 -18.64
N VAL A 105 2.48 -7.30 -17.74
CA VAL A 105 1.60 -7.27 -16.55
C VAL A 105 0.23 -6.64 -16.80
N GLY A 106 0.07 -5.85 -17.86
CA GLY A 106 -1.19 -5.20 -18.21
C GLY A 106 -1.44 -3.92 -17.42
N THR A 107 -2.15 -4.00 -16.30
CA THR A 107 -2.52 -2.86 -15.47
C THR A 107 -2.08 -3.09 -14.04
N ILE A 108 -1.24 -2.18 -13.51
CA ILE A 108 -0.77 -2.16 -12.13
C ILE A 108 -0.38 -0.74 -11.72
N ASP A 109 -0.80 -0.31 -10.52
CA ASP A 109 -0.57 1.04 -10.00
C ASP A 109 0.88 1.32 -9.61
N THR A 110 1.58 0.28 -9.16
CA THR A 110 2.99 0.37 -8.74
C THR A 110 3.70 -0.89 -9.22
N PRO A 111 4.89 -0.78 -9.82
CA PRO A 111 5.66 -1.95 -10.21
C PRO A 111 5.90 -2.90 -9.05
N ASP A 112 5.66 -4.19 -9.28
CA ASP A 112 5.88 -5.26 -8.32
C ASP A 112 7.27 -5.89 -8.45
N PHE A 113 7.50 -7.01 -7.75
CA PHE A 113 8.78 -7.74 -7.71
C PHE A 113 9.28 -8.22 -9.09
N ARG A 114 8.42 -8.31 -10.10
CA ARG A 114 8.81 -8.68 -11.48
C ARG A 114 9.62 -7.57 -12.16
N TYR A 115 9.45 -6.33 -11.71
CA TYR A 115 10.28 -5.23 -12.19
C TYR A 115 11.52 -5.06 -11.31
N VAL A 116 12.69 -5.35 -11.85
CA VAL A 116 13.99 -5.28 -11.15
C VAL A 116 14.90 -4.16 -11.67
N GLY A 117 14.37 -3.29 -12.51
CA GLY A 117 15.06 -2.12 -13.03
C GLY A 117 15.11 -0.96 -12.03
N PRO A 118 15.80 0.14 -12.39
CA PRO A 118 15.82 1.36 -11.59
C PRO A 118 14.42 1.92 -11.38
N LYS A 119 14.16 2.55 -10.21
CA LYS A 119 12.87 3.15 -9.87
C LYS A 119 12.32 4.08 -10.96
N PHE A 120 13.21 4.87 -11.57
CA PHE A 120 12.90 5.67 -12.76
C PHE A 120 14.06 5.53 -13.75
N PRO A 121 13.97 4.62 -14.75
CA PRO A 121 15.06 4.35 -15.68
C PRO A 121 15.22 5.44 -16.75
N ASP A 122 16.42 5.52 -17.32
CA ASP A 122 16.74 6.50 -18.35
C ASP A 122 15.92 6.34 -19.63
N SER A 123 15.40 5.15 -19.91
CA SER A 123 14.48 4.92 -21.04
C SER A 123 13.21 5.77 -20.91
N LEU A 124 12.64 5.87 -19.71
CA LEU A 124 11.47 6.75 -19.47
C LEU A 124 11.84 8.23 -19.60
N ALA A 125 12.98 8.65 -19.02
CA ALA A 125 13.44 10.03 -19.12
C ALA A 125 13.66 10.44 -20.58
N ARG A 126 14.27 9.59 -21.40
CA ARG A 126 14.43 9.82 -22.83
C ARG A 126 13.10 9.91 -23.56
N SER A 127 12.20 8.99 -23.28
CA SER A 127 10.86 8.99 -23.89
C SER A 127 10.06 10.25 -23.55
N MET A 128 10.17 10.74 -22.30
CA MET A 128 9.55 12.02 -21.90
C MET A 128 10.12 13.21 -22.68
N VAL A 129 11.44 13.25 -22.89
CA VAL A 129 12.08 14.32 -23.69
C VAL A 129 11.64 14.23 -25.14
N ILE A 130 11.66 13.05 -25.77
CA ILE A 130 11.25 12.84 -27.16
C ILE A 130 9.80 13.29 -27.38
N GLN A 131 8.92 13.05 -26.40
CA GLN A 131 7.51 13.43 -26.48
C GLN A 131 7.23 14.87 -26.00
N GLY A 132 8.27 15.65 -25.70
CA GLY A 132 8.15 17.04 -25.29
C GLY A 132 7.51 17.29 -23.92
N LEU A 133 7.47 16.25 -23.06
CA LEU A 133 6.94 16.37 -21.70
C LEU A 133 7.93 17.07 -20.77
N VAL A 134 9.21 16.93 -21.05
CA VAL A 134 10.30 17.56 -20.31
C VAL A 134 11.35 18.05 -21.32
N SER A 135 11.92 19.24 -21.06
CA SER A 135 13.00 19.76 -21.89
C SER A 135 14.25 18.89 -21.81
N ALA A 136 14.96 18.75 -22.94
CA ALA A 136 16.26 18.09 -23.00
C ALA A 136 17.30 18.76 -22.11
N ASP A 137 17.20 20.09 -21.94
CA ASP A 137 18.09 20.93 -21.14
C ASP A 137 17.75 20.90 -19.64
N ALA A 138 16.63 20.28 -19.25
CA ALA A 138 16.24 20.19 -17.86
C ALA A 138 17.29 19.39 -17.05
N PRO A 139 17.55 19.76 -15.78
CA PRO A 139 18.44 19.00 -14.92
C PRO A 139 18.06 17.52 -14.85
N ALA A 140 19.04 16.63 -14.73
CA ALA A 140 18.82 15.19 -14.72
C ALA A 140 17.83 14.75 -13.62
N ASP A 141 17.93 15.34 -12.43
CA ASP A 141 17.03 15.04 -11.30
C ASP A 141 15.60 15.48 -11.60
N PHE A 142 15.40 16.61 -12.28
CA PHE A 142 14.07 17.03 -12.71
C PHE A 142 13.49 16.10 -13.77
N ARG A 143 14.29 15.67 -14.75
CA ARG A 143 13.85 14.71 -15.78
C ARG A 143 13.43 13.35 -15.19
N LYS A 144 13.96 13.00 -14.00
CA LYS A 144 13.64 11.79 -13.25
C LYS A 144 12.66 12.02 -12.10
N SER A 145 12.17 13.25 -11.92
CA SER A 145 11.19 13.58 -10.88
C SER A 145 9.77 13.23 -11.30
N ALA A 146 9.54 11.94 -11.57
CA ALA A 146 8.26 11.41 -11.99
C ALA A 146 8.04 10.02 -11.38
N ILE A 147 6.81 9.57 -11.42
CA ILE A 147 6.46 8.17 -11.19
C ILE A 147 5.79 7.58 -12.43
N TRP A 148 5.80 6.27 -12.52
CA TRP A 148 5.18 5.56 -13.60
C TRP A 148 4.37 4.37 -13.12
N ARG A 149 3.42 3.96 -13.92
CA ARG A 149 2.55 2.80 -13.72
C ARG A 149 2.20 2.16 -15.05
N CYS A 150 1.59 0.99 -15.00
CA CYS A 150 1.04 0.35 -16.18
C CYS A 150 -0.48 0.51 -16.22
N MET A 151 -1.03 0.81 -17.40
CA MET A 151 -2.46 0.75 -17.66
C MET A 151 -2.65 0.30 -19.11
N ASP A 152 -3.49 -0.73 -19.32
CA ASP A 152 -3.77 -1.32 -20.61
C ASP A 152 -2.50 -1.72 -21.39
N HIS A 153 -1.57 -2.42 -20.71
CA HIS A 153 -0.30 -2.88 -21.27
C HIS A 153 0.67 -1.74 -21.70
N LYS A 154 0.42 -0.52 -21.26
CA LYS A 154 1.19 0.67 -21.64
C LYS A 154 1.77 1.36 -20.42
N VAL A 155 2.90 2.04 -20.63
CA VAL A 155 3.53 2.86 -19.59
C VAL A 155 2.83 4.21 -19.52
N TRP A 156 2.47 4.61 -18.33
CA TRP A 156 1.94 5.94 -18.02
C TRP A 156 2.83 6.62 -16.99
N VAL A 157 3.10 7.91 -17.20
CA VAL A 157 3.97 8.71 -16.33
C VAL A 157 3.22 9.91 -15.78
N CYS A 158 3.48 10.25 -14.54
CA CYS A 158 3.07 11.50 -13.91
C CYS A 158 4.33 12.23 -13.43
N GLN A 159 4.57 13.43 -13.98
CA GLN A 159 5.64 14.32 -13.56
C GLN A 159 5.27 15.02 -12.26
N PHE A 160 6.17 14.99 -11.27
CA PHE A 160 5.94 15.72 -10.03
C PHE A 160 5.91 17.23 -10.24
N GLY A 161 4.97 17.87 -9.60
CA GLY A 161 4.81 19.32 -9.53
C GLY A 161 4.19 19.72 -8.19
N ALA A 162 4.24 21.01 -7.85
CA ALA A 162 3.82 21.52 -6.54
C ALA A 162 2.37 21.14 -6.17
N ASN A 163 1.49 21.07 -7.15
CA ASN A 163 0.06 20.80 -6.99
C ASN A 163 -0.42 19.56 -7.77
N ILE A 164 0.48 18.67 -8.18
CA ILE A 164 0.14 17.48 -8.96
C ILE A 164 0.11 16.25 -8.06
N PRO A 165 -1.07 15.65 -7.81
CA PRO A 165 -1.24 14.51 -6.90
C PRO A 165 -0.92 13.18 -7.59
N CYS A 166 0.32 12.99 -8.06
CA CYS A 166 0.71 11.78 -8.80
C CYS A 166 0.47 10.46 -8.03
N ARG A 167 0.45 10.50 -6.69
CA ARG A 167 0.32 9.30 -5.85
C ARG A 167 -1.07 9.10 -5.27
N GLU A 168 -1.94 10.08 -5.44
CA GLU A 168 -3.26 10.08 -4.83
C GLU A 168 -4.30 9.66 -5.86
N LYS A 169 -5.28 8.88 -5.42
CA LYS A 169 -6.48 8.65 -6.22
C LYS A 169 -7.30 9.93 -6.29
N ALA A 170 -8.05 10.09 -7.36
CA ALA A 170 -8.92 11.22 -7.57
C ALA A 170 -9.97 11.33 -6.46
N ASP A 171 -10.14 12.52 -5.91
CA ASP A 171 -11.28 12.82 -5.05
C ASP A 171 -12.48 13.22 -5.93
N THR A 172 -13.47 12.33 -5.97
CA THR A 172 -14.72 12.51 -6.73
C THR A 172 -15.88 12.96 -5.85
N SER A 173 -15.61 13.27 -4.56
CA SER A 173 -16.63 13.74 -3.63
C SER A 173 -17.23 15.06 -4.08
N LYS A 174 -18.55 15.14 -4.03
CA LYS A 174 -19.32 16.38 -4.23
C LYS A 174 -19.70 17.04 -2.93
N ASP A 175 -19.33 16.43 -1.80
CA ASP A 175 -19.61 16.93 -0.47
C ASP A 175 -18.43 17.79 0.00
N PRO A 176 -18.62 19.09 0.26
CA PRO A 176 -17.54 19.95 0.69
C PRO A 176 -17.11 19.62 2.11
N PRO A 177 -15.80 19.39 2.37
CA PRO A 177 -15.31 19.20 3.72
C PRO A 177 -15.45 20.46 4.58
N PRO A 178 -15.42 20.34 5.92
CA PRO A 178 -15.62 21.48 6.84
C PRO A 178 -14.71 22.68 6.55
N GLY A 179 -13.44 22.45 6.21
CA GLY A 179 -12.50 23.54 5.88
C GLY A 179 -12.93 24.37 4.66
N MET A 180 -13.61 23.76 3.70
CA MET A 180 -14.14 24.44 2.52
C MET A 180 -15.36 25.32 2.90
N ILE A 181 -16.20 24.81 3.81
CA ILE A 181 -17.35 25.55 4.34
C ILE A 181 -16.88 26.79 5.11
N ASP A 182 -15.90 26.64 5.97
CA ASP A 182 -15.35 27.76 6.75
C ASP A 182 -14.62 28.78 5.88
N TYR A 183 -13.90 28.32 4.86
CA TYR A 183 -13.30 29.21 3.86
C TYR A 183 -14.37 30.07 3.16
N CYS A 184 -15.48 29.49 2.72
CA CYS A 184 -16.54 30.23 2.03
C CYS A 184 -17.30 31.19 2.96
N LYS A 185 -17.44 30.88 4.24
CA LYS A 185 -17.99 31.85 5.22
C LYS A 185 -17.13 33.12 5.29
N ALA A 186 -15.80 32.93 5.28
CA ALA A 186 -14.84 34.04 5.31
C ALA A 186 -14.67 34.73 3.96
N ASN A 187 -14.96 34.03 2.84
CA ASN A 187 -14.77 34.49 1.47
C ASN A 187 -16.04 34.24 0.63
N PRO A 188 -17.17 34.91 0.89
CA PRO A 188 -18.49 34.52 0.40
C PRO A 188 -18.68 34.55 -1.11
N ALA A 189 -17.82 35.27 -1.83
CA ALA A 189 -17.88 35.44 -3.28
C ALA A 189 -16.58 35.00 -3.99
N ALA A 190 -15.78 34.14 -3.37
CA ALA A 190 -14.54 33.67 -3.99
C ALA A 190 -14.83 32.88 -5.26
N GLN A 191 -14.23 33.31 -6.37
CA GLN A 191 -14.43 32.71 -7.69
C GLN A 191 -13.77 31.34 -7.80
N VAL A 192 -12.68 31.10 -7.03
CA VAL A 192 -11.97 29.82 -6.96
C VAL A 192 -11.60 29.56 -5.50
N ILE A 193 -11.85 28.36 -5.03
CA ILE A 193 -11.36 27.89 -3.72
C ILE A 193 -9.98 27.27 -3.95
N PRO A 194 -8.92 27.73 -3.26
CA PRO A 194 -7.55 27.27 -3.49
C PRO A 194 -7.34 25.79 -3.16
N ALA A 195 -6.38 25.14 -3.83
CA ALA A 195 -6.07 23.73 -3.64
C ALA A 195 -5.63 23.34 -2.22
N TYR A 196 -5.09 24.27 -1.43
CA TYR A 196 -4.76 24.00 -0.03
C TYR A 196 -6.01 23.83 0.87
N VAL A 197 -7.19 24.29 0.38
CA VAL A 197 -8.49 24.13 1.05
C VAL A 197 -9.25 22.94 0.49
N THR A 198 -9.28 22.81 -0.86
CA THR A 198 -10.05 21.76 -1.54
C THR A 198 -9.37 20.40 -1.52
N GLY A 199 -8.05 20.34 -1.27
CA GLY A 199 -7.22 19.21 -1.61
C GLY A 199 -6.77 19.23 -3.07
N ARG A 200 -5.66 18.52 -3.35
CA ARG A 200 -5.03 18.50 -4.69
C ARG A 200 -5.62 17.43 -5.59
N ALA A 201 -6.28 16.44 -5.01
CA ALA A 201 -6.80 15.28 -5.72
C ALA A 201 -8.24 15.46 -6.22
N THR A 202 -8.91 16.57 -5.87
CA THR A 202 -10.27 16.82 -6.34
C THR A 202 -10.33 16.98 -7.85
N ILE A 203 -11.35 16.39 -8.47
CA ILE A 203 -11.62 16.54 -9.90
C ILE A 203 -12.49 17.75 -10.22
N TYR A 204 -12.85 18.54 -9.21
CA TYR A 204 -13.74 19.68 -9.34
C TYR A 204 -13.01 21.00 -9.06
N GLU A 205 -13.36 22.00 -9.85
CA GLU A 205 -13.13 23.39 -9.50
C GLU A 205 -14.27 23.88 -8.62
N TRP A 206 -13.92 24.46 -7.47
CA TRP A 206 -14.87 24.93 -6.49
C TRP A 206 -14.86 26.44 -6.37
N THR A 207 -16.03 27.02 -6.13
CA THR A 207 -16.26 28.44 -5.92
C THR A 207 -17.11 28.66 -4.66
N CYS A 208 -17.12 29.86 -4.14
CA CYS A 208 -18.05 30.27 -3.08
C CYS A 208 -19.19 31.09 -3.67
N LYS A 209 -20.42 30.68 -3.40
CA LYS A 209 -21.62 31.45 -3.72
C LYS A 209 -22.48 31.62 -2.48
N ASP A 210 -22.78 32.86 -2.13
CA ASP A 210 -23.57 33.20 -0.94
C ASP A 210 -23.01 32.55 0.34
N GLY A 211 -21.67 32.56 0.50
CA GLY A 211 -20.98 31.99 1.64
C GLY A 211 -20.95 30.45 1.70
N LYS A 212 -21.30 29.76 0.59
CA LYS A 212 -21.37 28.29 0.53
C LYS A 212 -20.52 27.76 -0.61
N PRO A 213 -19.78 26.63 -0.42
CA PRO A 213 -19.07 25.96 -1.51
C PRO A 213 -20.02 25.47 -2.59
N ARG A 214 -19.61 25.64 -3.82
CA ARG A 214 -20.31 25.14 -5.02
C ARG A 214 -19.29 24.61 -6.03
N ILE A 215 -19.63 23.51 -6.68
CA ILE A 215 -18.86 23.03 -7.84
C ILE A 215 -19.13 23.96 -9.01
N ALA A 216 -18.07 24.59 -9.52
CA ALA A 216 -18.13 25.40 -10.72
C ALA A 216 -18.14 24.50 -11.98
N ARG A 217 -17.22 23.54 -12.02
CA ARG A 217 -17.12 22.56 -13.12
C ARG A 217 -16.25 21.36 -12.71
N GLN A 218 -16.35 20.28 -13.47
CA GLN A 218 -15.39 19.19 -13.43
C GLN A 218 -14.19 19.55 -14.31
N VAL A 219 -12.97 19.44 -13.79
CA VAL A 219 -11.73 19.84 -14.48
C VAL A 219 -10.97 18.67 -15.08
N THR A 220 -11.20 17.44 -14.61
CA THR A 220 -10.61 16.23 -15.16
C THR A 220 -11.53 15.03 -14.98
N ASN A 221 -11.31 13.99 -15.78
CA ASN A 221 -11.93 12.69 -15.60
C ASN A 221 -11.03 11.79 -14.73
N VAL A 222 -11.60 10.67 -14.33
CA VAL A 222 -10.90 9.62 -13.58
C VAL A 222 -10.72 8.42 -14.49
N ASP A 223 -9.54 7.83 -14.48
CA ASP A 223 -9.27 6.61 -15.23
C ASP A 223 -9.75 5.34 -14.51
N GLN A 224 -9.57 4.19 -15.14
CA GLN A 224 -10.03 2.90 -14.60
C GLN A 224 -9.36 2.52 -13.27
N GLN A 225 -8.17 3.05 -12.99
CA GLN A 225 -7.44 2.83 -11.75
C GLN A 225 -7.76 3.89 -10.67
N GLY A 226 -8.61 4.85 -10.97
CA GLY A 226 -9.04 5.90 -10.04
C GLY A 226 -8.11 7.11 -9.97
N TYR A 227 -7.25 7.34 -10.96
CA TYR A 227 -6.38 8.53 -11.00
C TYR A 227 -6.94 9.64 -11.90
N PRO A 228 -6.65 10.93 -11.58
CA PRO A 228 -7.03 12.04 -12.45
C PRO A 228 -6.29 11.94 -13.79
N VAL A 229 -7.03 11.83 -14.88
CA VAL A 229 -6.47 11.64 -16.24
C VAL A 229 -5.54 12.77 -16.65
N ALA A 230 -5.84 14.01 -16.23
CA ALA A 230 -5.07 15.19 -16.63
C ALA A 230 -3.58 15.18 -16.23
N TYR A 231 -3.20 14.37 -15.26
CA TYR A 231 -1.83 14.33 -14.72
C TYR A 231 -1.00 13.16 -15.21
N TRP A 232 -1.62 12.25 -15.97
CA TRP A 232 -0.94 11.06 -16.46
C TRP A 232 -0.84 11.08 -17.98
N THR A 233 0.36 10.85 -18.47
CA THR A 233 0.63 10.81 -19.92
C THR A 233 1.15 9.43 -20.29
N GLN A 234 0.56 8.85 -21.33
CA GLN A 234 1.05 7.61 -21.91
C GLN A 234 2.41 7.85 -22.58
N LEU A 235 3.42 7.05 -22.22
CA LEU A 235 4.69 7.04 -22.92
C LEU A 235 4.70 6.00 -24.05
N LYS A 236 5.40 6.35 -25.12
CA LYS A 236 5.76 5.44 -26.21
C LYS A 236 7.22 5.04 -26.04
N PRO A 237 7.61 3.81 -26.41
CA PRO A 237 9.01 3.38 -26.39
C PRO A 237 9.94 4.29 -27.17
#